data_a6ab7b18ea9d42231bf2873e2ca8883c
#
_entry.id   a6ab7b18ea9d42231bf2873e2ca8883c
#
_cell.length_a   1.000
_cell.length_b   1.000
_cell.length_c   1.000
_cell.angle_alpha   90.00
_cell.angle_beta   90.00
_cell.angle_gamma   90.00
#
_symmetry.space_group_name_H-M   'P 1'
#
loop_
_entity.id
_entity.type
_entity.pdbx_description
1 polymer ?
#
loop_
_entity_poly.entity_id
_entity_poly.type
_entity_poly.pdbx_seq_one_letter_code
_entity_poly.pdbx_strand_id
1 'polypeptide(L)'
;MDDPELEKIKQKKLADMIAQQQESIAQSQIQVIDLNSMNFDSITSQGLVLVDFWAEWCGPCKLMHPVFERMAKKYRHIKFARVNVDQNQDISMKFGVQAIPTFIMFKDGKQVDRMMGAVGEPGIHMIAKKYQM
;
A
#
# COMPACT_ATOMS: atom_id res chain seq x y z
N MET A 1 -39.87 -25.99 -17.38
CA MET A 1 -40.61 -24.78 -17.03
C MET A 1 -39.88 -24.06 -15.92
N ASP A 2 -39.43 -22.87 -16.16
CA ASP A 2 -38.63 -22.12 -15.19
C ASP A 2 -39.52 -21.58 -14.09
N ASP A 3 -39.10 -21.87 -12.83
CA ASP A 3 -39.74 -21.34 -11.64
C ASP A 3 -39.30 -19.88 -11.46
N PRO A 4 -40.24 -18.89 -11.53
CA PRO A 4 -39.91 -17.49 -11.40
C PRO A 4 -39.23 -17.15 -10.05
N GLU A 5 -39.57 -17.86 -8.97
CA GLU A 5 -38.95 -17.66 -7.67
C GLU A 5 -37.49 -18.16 -7.65
N LEU A 6 -37.28 -19.33 -8.26
CA LEU A 6 -35.92 -19.89 -8.38
C LEU A 6 -35.02 -19.00 -9.21
N GLU A 7 -35.55 -18.44 -10.29
CA GLU A 7 -34.84 -17.50 -11.15
C GLU A 7 -34.40 -16.23 -10.38
N LYS A 8 -35.32 -15.66 -9.58
CA LYS A 8 -35.04 -14.48 -8.76
C LYS A 8 -33.95 -14.78 -7.71
N ILE A 9 -33.96 -15.95 -7.08
CA ILE A 9 -32.98 -16.37 -6.10
C ILE A 9 -31.61 -16.49 -6.76
N LYS A 10 -31.53 -17.10 -7.93
CA LYS A 10 -30.27 -17.23 -8.68
C LYS A 10 -29.69 -15.88 -9.05
N GLN A 11 -30.53 -14.96 -9.55
CA GLN A 11 -30.11 -13.62 -9.93
C GLN A 11 -29.59 -12.83 -8.72
N LYS A 12 -30.28 -12.93 -7.59
CA LYS A 12 -29.87 -12.25 -6.36
C LYS A 12 -28.51 -12.77 -5.84
N LYS A 13 -28.33 -14.10 -5.83
CA LYS A 13 -27.05 -14.71 -5.40
C LYS A 13 -25.91 -14.27 -6.29
N LEU A 14 -26.12 -14.23 -7.60
CA LEU A 14 -25.09 -13.80 -8.54
C LEU A 14 -24.73 -12.33 -8.32
N ALA A 15 -25.71 -11.47 -8.11
CA ALA A 15 -25.49 -10.05 -7.84
C ALA A 15 -24.70 -9.85 -6.53
N ASP A 16 -25.04 -10.60 -5.48
CA ASP A 16 -24.35 -10.54 -4.19
C ASP A 16 -22.88 -10.99 -4.33
N MET A 17 -22.63 -12.05 -5.08
CA MET A 17 -21.28 -12.55 -5.33
C MET A 17 -20.44 -11.54 -6.09
N ILE A 18 -21.00 -10.90 -7.10
CA ILE A 18 -20.31 -9.86 -7.89
C ILE A 18 -19.98 -8.67 -7.01
N ALA A 19 -20.94 -8.23 -6.18
CA ALA A 19 -20.72 -7.10 -5.26
C ALA A 19 -19.61 -7.38 -4.27
N GLN A 20 -19.58 -8.57 -3.66
CA GLN A 20 -18.52 -8.99 -2.73
C GLN A 20 -17.16 -9.03 -3.41
N GLN A 21 -17.10 -9.54 -4.64
CA GLN A 21 -15.84 -9.62 -5.38
C GLN A 21 -15.33 -8.22 -5.72
N GLN A 22 -16.20 -7.30 -6.11
CA GLN A 22 -15.83 -5.92 -6.41
C GLN A 22 -15.33 -5.19 -5.16
N GLU A 23 -15.97 -5.39 -4.02
CA GLU A 23 -15.50 -4.81 -2.74
C GLU A 23 -14.12 -5.33 -2.36
N SER A 24 -13.87 -6.63 -2.50
CA SER A 24 -12.56 -7.24 -2.21
C SER A 24 -11.48 -6.67 -3.12
N ILE A 25 -11.76 -6.54 -4.41
CA ILE A 25 -10.81 -5.96 -5.37
C ILE A 25 -10.53 -4.49 -5.04
N ALA A 26 -11.56 -3.71 -4.77
CA ALA A 26 -11.42 -2.30 -4.43
C ALA A 26 -10.59 -2.11 -3.16
N GLN A 27 -10.84 -2.90 -2.11
CA GLN A 27 -10.07 -2.84 -0.86
C GLN A 27 -8.62 -3.23 -1.09
N SER A 28 -8.34 -4.25 -1.91
CA SER A 28 -6.97 -4.66 -2.23
C SER A 28 -6.23 -3.56 -2.99
N GLN A 29 -6.90 -2.86 -3.90
CA GLN A 29 -6.29 -1.83 -4.73
C GLN A 29 -5.93 -0.56 -3.97
N ILE A 30 -6.70 -0.20 -2.93
CA ILE A 30 -6.49 1.04 -2.18
C ILE A 30 -5.56 0.89 -0.98
N GLN A 31 -5.15 -0.34 -0.62
CA GLN A 31 -4.33 -0.58 0.57
C GLN A 31 -2.88 -0.20 0.39
N VAL A 32 -2.28 -0.52 -0.75
CA VAL A 32 -0.90 -0.12 -1.07
C VAL A 32 -0.91 0.49 -2.47
N ILE A 33 -0.51 1.75 -2.54
CA ILE A 33 -0.56 2.55 -3.75
C ILE A 33 0.79 2.50 -4.45
N ASP A 34 0.81 2.16 -5.74
CA ASP A 34 2.03 2.25 -6.53
C ASP A 34 2.29 3.70 -6.93
N LEU A 35 3.42 4.24 -6.51
CA LEU A 35 3.81 5.61 -6.80
C LEU A 35 4.77 5.67 -7.99
N ASN A 36 4.63 6.73 -8.76
CA ASN A 36 5.51 7.06 -9.88
C ASN A 36 5.77 8.58 -9.88
N SER A 37 6.54 9.05 -10.82
CA SER A 37 6.90 10.47 -10.91
C SER A 37 5.69 11.38 -11.13
N MET A 38 4.59 10.84 -11.67
CA MET A 38 3.39 11.63 -11.96
C MET A 38 2.45 11.77 -10.75
N ASN A 39 2.37 10.76 -9.87
CA ASN A 39 1.41 10.77 -8.74
C ASN A 39 2.07 10.95 -7.38
N PHE A 40 3.40 10.91 -7.29
CA PHE A 40 4.11 10.95 -6.01
C PHE A 40 3.74 12.17 -5.18
N ASP A 41 3.86 13.36 -5.76
CA ASP A 41 3.61 14.61 -5.02
C ASP A 41 2.16 14.71 -4.57
N SER A 42 1.21 14.37 -5.44
CA SER A 42 -0.22 14.47 -5.09
C SER A 42 -0.61 13.49 -3.98
N ILE A 43 -0.07 12.28 -3.99
CA ILE A 43 -0.39 11.27 -2.97
C ILE A 43 0.27 11.59 -1.64
N THR A 44 1.54 12.03 -1.64
CA THR A 44 2.28 12.29 -0.40
C THR A 44 1.98 13.65 0.23
N SER A 45 1.31 14.55 -0.49
CA SER A 45 1.10 15.95 -0.06
C SER A 45 0.16 16.10 1.13
N GLN A 46 -0.68 15.12 1.43
CA GLN A 46 -1.70 15.24 2.47
C GLN A 46 -1.66 14.05 3.41
N GLY A 47 -1.62 14.34 4.71
CA GLY A 47 -1.68 13.34 5.77
C GLY A 47 -0.41 12.50 5.90
N LEU A 48 -0.56 11.36 6.52
CA LEU A 48 0.54 10.42 6.75
C LEU A 48 0.62 9.40 5.61
N VAL A 49 1.81 9.26 5.02
CA VAL A 49 2.06 8.30 3.95
C VAL A 49 3.37 7.58 4.24
N LEU A 50 3.31 6.26 4.36
CA LEU A 50 4.51 5.42 4.52
C LEU A 50 4.85 4.81 3.17
N VAL A 51 6.05 5.12 2.67
CA VAL A 51 6.49 4.71 1.33
C VAL A 51 7.59 3.67 1.44
N ASP A 52 7.38 2.53 0.78
CA ASP A 52 8.33 1.42 0.64
C ASP A 52 9.08 1.57 -0.69
N PHE A 53 10.38 1.81 -0.62
CA PHE A 53 11.27 1.84 -1.79
C PHE A 53 11.83 0.44 -2.02
N TRP A 54 11.56 -0.15 -3.18
CA TRP A 54 11.83 -1.54 -3.47
C TRP A 54 12.28 -1.77 -4.92
N ALA A 55 12.74 -2.99 -5.23
CA ALA A 55 13.04 -3.42 -6.59
C ALA A 55 12.71 -4.91 -6.76
N GLU A 56 12.45 -5.31 -8.00
CA GLU A 56 12.10 -6.69 -8.34
C GLU A 56 13.20 -7.70 -7.99
N TRP A 57 14.46 -7.30 -8.11
CA TRP A 57 15.62 -8.15 -7.83
C TRP A 57 15.93 -8.27 -6.34
N CYS A 58 15.26 -7.52 -5.50
CA CYS A 58 15.56 -7.44 -4.07
C CYS A 58 14.73 -8.46 -3.30
N GLY A 59 15.36 -9.55 -2.85
CA GLY A 59 14.71 -10.60 -2.06
C GLY A 59 14.10 -10.08 -0.75
N PRO A 60 14.87 -9.36 0.10
CA PRO A 60 14.32 -8.80 1.34
C PRO A 60 13.14 -7.87 1.11
N CYS A 61 13.13 -7.08 0.02
CA CYS A 61 12.00 -6.24 -0.36
C CYS A 61 10.74 -7.07 -0.59
N LYS A 62 10.85 -8.18 -1.30
CA LYS A 62 9.72 -9.05 -1.60
C LYS A 62 9.18 -9.72 -0.35
N LEU A 63 10.05 -10.09 0.59
CA LEU A 63 9.62 -10.65 1.87
C LEU A 63 8.81 -9.64 2.70
N MET A 64 9.11 -8.35 2.55
CA MET A 64 8.38 -7.29 3.24
C MET A 64 7.02 -6.97 2.63
N HIS A 65 6.76 -7.34 1.37
CA HIS A 65 5.49 -7.01 0.71
C HIS A 65 4.26 -7.51 1.47
N PRO A 66 4.16 -8.80 1.85
CA PRO A 66 2.99 -9.25 2.60
C PRO A 66 2.89 -8.61 3.99
N VAL A 67 4.00 -8.34 4.64
CA VAL A 67 4.03 -7.61 5.93
C VAL A 67 3.46 -6.21 5.75
N PHE A 68 3.93 -5.50 4.74
CA PHE A 68 3.52 -4.12 4.43
C PHE A 68 2.01 -4.07 4.11
N GLU A 69 1.53 -5.02 3.33
CA GLU A 69 0.10 -5.12 2.98
C GLU A 69 -0.77 -5.39 4.21
N ARG A 70 -0.33 -6.27 5.12
CA ARG A 70 -1.06 -6.52 6.38
C ARG A 70 -1.11 -5.27 7.24
N MET A 71 -0.01 -4.54 7.32
CA MET A 71 0.05 -3.31 8.13
C MET A 71 -0.80 -2.20 7.53
N ALA A 72 -0.91 -2.14 6.21
CA ALA A 72 -1.80 -1.20 5.53
C ALA A 72 -3.27 -1.41 5.93
N LYS A 73 -3.67 -2.67 6.12
CA LYS A 73 -5.02 -3.00 6.60
C LYS A 73 -5.23 -2.61 8.05
N LYS A 74 -4.18 -2.68 8.87
CA LYS A 74 -4.26 -2.41 10.30
C LYS A 74 -4.22 -0.92 10.62
N TYR A 75 -3.35 -0.17 9.95
CA TYR A 75 -3.12 1.25 10.22
C TYR A 75 -3.76 2.13 9.15
N ARG A 76 -5.09 2.22 9.17
CA ARG A 76 -5.88 2.89 8.13
C ARG A 76 -5.75 4.40 8.10
N HIS A 77 -5.24 5.00 9.17
CA HIS A 77 -4.98 6.44 9.21
C HIS A 77 -3.71 6.83 8.44
N ILE A 78 -2.90 5.83 8.04
CA ILE A 78 -1.69 6.02 7.24
C ILE A 78 -1.95 5.44 5.86
N LYS A 79 -1.64 6.20 4.81
CA LYS A 79 -1.60 5.65 3.45
C LYS A 79 -0.30 4.86 3.31
N PHE A 80 -0.40 3.65 2.80
CA PHE A 80 0.76 2.81 2.50
C PHE A 80 0.97 2.82 0.99
N ALA A 81 2.21 3.09 0.58
CA ALA A 81 2.56 3.22 -0.83
C ALA A 81 3.93 2.62 -1.08
N ARG A 82 4.26 2.34 -2.32
CA ARG A 82 5.57 1.83 -2.70
C ARG A 82 6.07 2.46 -3.98
N VAL A 83 7.40 2.58 -4.07
CA VAL A 83 8.12 3.10 -5.23
C VAL A 83 9.09 2.05 -5.72
N ASN A 84 8.97 1.62 -6.96
CA ASN A 84 9.97 0.79 -7.62
C ASN A 84 11.15 1.70 -8.01
N VAL A 85 12.31 1.49 -7.39
CA VAL A 85 13.45 2.39 -7.56
C VAL A 85 14.05 2.33 -8.97
N ASP A 86 13.94 1.18 -9.65
CA ASP A 86 14.48 1.03 -11.01
C ASP A 86 13.62 1.78 -12.02
N GLN A 87 12.32 1.85 -11.80
CA GLN A 87 11.37 2.55 -12.66
C GLN A 87 11.24 4.05 -12.34
N ASN A 88 11.66 4.47 -11.14
CA ASN A 88 11.47 5.82 -10.64
C ASN A 88 12.74 6.32 -9.96
N GLN A 89 13.85 6.34 -10.71
CA GLN A 89 15.16 6.72 -10.20
C GLN A 89 15.19 8.18 -9.72
N ASP A 90 14.42 9.06 -10.33
CA ASP A 90 14.28 10.46 -9.94
C ASP A 90 13.79 10.60 -8.49
N ILE A 91 12.80 9.79 -8.09
CA ILE A 91 12.27 9.82 -6.73
C ILE A 91 13.29 9.29 -5.74
N SER A 92 13.92 8.16 -6.03
CA SER A 92 14.91 7.57 -5.13
C SER A 92 16.14 8.48 -4.94
N MET A 93 16.57 9.16 -5.98
CA MET A 93 17.66 10.13 -5.91
C MET A 93 17.28 11.36 -5.10
N LYS A 94 16.06 11.86 -5.28
CA LYS A 94 15.56 13.03 -4.54
C LYS A 94 15.61 12.81 -3.02
N PHE A 95 15.32 11.60 -2.57
CA PHE A 95 15.30 11.29 -1.14
C PHE A 95 16.54 10.53 -0.66
N GLY A 96 17.56 10.43 -1.51
CA GLY A 96 18.83 9.81 -1.14
C GLY A 96 18.71 8.34 -0.74
N VAL A 97 17.85 7.58 -1.43
CA VAL A 97 17.67 6.15 -1.18
C VAL A 97 18.81 5.38 -1.85
N GLN A 98 19.76 4.88 -1.05
CA GLN A 98 20.94 4.16 -1.54
C GLN A 98 20.86 2.67 -1.27
N ALA A 99 20.01 2.25 -0.33
CA ALA A 99 19.83 0.84 0.05
C ALA A 99 18.34 0.53 0.05
N ILE A 100 17.96 -0.70 -0.26
CA ILE A 100 16.57 -1.14 -0.27
C ILE A 100 16.42 -2.46 0.49
N PRO A 101 15.28 -2.68 1.15
CA PRO A 101 14.15 -1.76 1.24
C PRO A 101 14.46 -0.56 2.13
N THR A 102 13.89 0.59 1.81
CA THR A 102 13.89 1.79 2.65
C THR A 102 12.43 2.24 2.81
N PHE A 103 12.05 2.54 4.04
CA PHE A 103 10.71 3.01 4.37
C PHE A 103 10.79 4.46 4.83
N ILE A 104 10.09 5.35 4.14
CA ILE A 104 10.07 6.77 4.49
C ILE A 104 8.65 7.18 4.85
N MET A 105 8.50 7.79 6.03
CA MET A 105 7.23 8.36 6.46
C MET A 105 7.16 9.82 6.03
N PHE A 106 6.10 10.17 5.31
CA PHE A 106 5.80 11.55 4.92
C PHE A 106 4.60 12.05 5.71
N LYS A 107 4.66 13.30 6.12
CA LYS A 107 3.54 14.00 6.74
C LYS A 107 3.34 15.32 5.99
N ASP A 108 2.18 15.44 5.35
CA ASP A 108 1.83 16.63 4.56
C ASP A 108 2.93 17.04 3.57
N GLY A 109 3.49 16.04 2.88
CA GLY A 109 4.51 16.22 1.86
C GLY A 109 5.94 16.28 2.35
N LYS A 110 6.17 16.25 3.67
CA LYS A 110 7.52 16.34 4.25
C LYS A 110 7.96 15.00 4.82
N GLN A 111 9.20 14.62 4.55
CA GLN A 111 9.81 13.46 5.17
C GLN A 111 9.99 13.71 6.67
N VAL A 112 9.38 12.87 7.51
CA VAL A 112 9.46 13.00 8.98
C VAL A 112 10.21 11.84 9.63
N ASP A 113 10.35 10.70 8.95
CA ASP A 113 11.06 9.54 9.49
C ASP A 113 11.54 8.62 8.37
N ARG A 114 12.48 7.73 8.71
CA ARG A 114 13.07 6.78 7.76
C ARG A 114 13.55 5.53 8.48
N MET A 115 13.32 4.36 7.85
CA MET A 115 13.89 3.08 8.28
C MET A 115 14.52 2.39 7.08
N MET A 116 15.62 1.68 7.28
CA MET A 116 16.29 0.91 6.23
C MET A 116 16.34 -0.57 6.59
N GLY A 117 16.23 -1.41 5.56
CA GLY A 117 16.35 -2.85 5.69
C GLY A 117 15.02 -3.55 5.91
N ALA A 118 15.08 -4.89 6.01
CA ALA A 118 13.91 -5.73 6.22
C ALA A 118 13.52 -5.70 7.70
N VAL A 119 12.92 -4.59 8.12
CA VAL A 119 12.60 -4.30 9.52
C VAL A 119 11.49 -5.20 10.08
N GLY A 120 10.79 -5.94 9.22
CA GLY A 120 9.72 -6.85 9.62
C GLY A 120 8.50 -6.12 10.16
N GLU A 121 7.55 -6.91 10.65
CA GLU A 121 6.33 -6.38 11.25
C GLU A 121 6.61 -5.46 12.44
N PRO A 122 7.54 -5.80 13.36
CA PRO A 122 7.85 -4.91 14.48
C PRO A 122 8.33 -3.53 14.07
N GLY A 123 9.13 -3.41 13.01
CA GLY A 123 9.60 -2.13 12.51
C GLY A 123 8.48 -1.26 11.96
N ILE A 124 7.58 -1.86 11.19
CA ILE A 124 6.43 -1.14 10.65
C ILE A 124 5.48 -0.70 11.78
N HIS A 125 5.23 -1.57 12.76
CA HIS A 125 4.45 -1.20 13.96
C HIS A 125 5.06 0.00 14.68
N MET A 126 6.37 0.00 14.86
CA MET A 126 7.06 1.05 15.59
C MET A 126 6.85 2.42 14.93
N ILE A 127 7.08 2.51 13.62
CA ILE A 127 6.92 3.78 12.90
C ILE A 127 5.44 4.18 12.80
N ALA A 128 4.54 3.22 12.59
CA ALA A 128 3.11 3.51 12.50
C ALA A 128 2.55 4.04 13.83
N LYS A 129 2.95 3.45 14.95
CA LYS A 129 2.51 3.90 16.27
C LYS A 129 3.09 5.25 16.66
N LYS A 130 4.29 5.57 16.22
CA LYS A 130 4.93 6.85 16.49
C LYS A 130 4.14 8.03 15.91
N TYR A 131 3.44 7.81 14.80
CA TYR A 131 2.68 8.85 14.08
C TYR A 131 1.18 8.63 14.18
N GLN A 132 0.70 8.17 15.31
CA GLN A 132 -0.74 8.15 15.59
C GLN A 132 -1.22 9.56 15.90
N MET A 133 -2.37 9.88 15.31
CA MET A 133 -3.05 11.13 15.62
C MET A 133 -4.12 10.93 16.66
#